data_9e1381379c4936e9995d9b558fca2413
#
_entry.id   9e1381379c4936e9995d9b558fca2413
#
_cell.length_a   1.000
_cell.length_b   1.000
_cell.length_c   1.000
_cell.angle_alpha   90.00
_cell.angle_beta   90.00
_cell.angle_gamma   90.00
#
_symmetry.space_group_name_H-M   'P 1'
#
loop_
_entity.id
_entity.type
_entity.pdbx_description
1 polymer ?
#
loop_
_entity_poly.entity_id
_entity_poly.type
_entity_poly.pdbx_seq_one_letter_code
_entity_poly.pdbx_strand_id
1 'polypeptide(L)'
;MVTESIPYSDFRGMKLSKLMLGTAQLGMSGYGVANRQSHVDDRALLDRCRHHGVNCYDTALEYGDAELKLGRYFEERGERPFLVSKLKTALDLTSDASLEAEVQQKVETILTRLRISRLPALMIHEPQVLTVYGSRLTGIVRRLRQEGLIERAGLSLGASPDRQYADCKTWLADDVYELIQLPMNVWDRRVIACGALERFREQEKLVVVRSVFLQGLFFHSGESLPAVLREAAPPALARLRAFAEEEGLSVAQLALSYIRDLEGVHSLVIGAETPEQIDDNVRLLQGPALSERTRARVEQAFRDVPEVLITPMLWK
;
A
#
# COMPACT_ATOMS: atom_id res chain seq x y z
N MET A 1 16.61 5.24 -27.32
CA MET A 1 15.28 5.35 -26.66
C MET A 1 15.53 6.07 -25.36
N VAL A 2 14.94 7.25 -25.16
CA VAL A 2 14.99 7.96 -23.87
C VAL A 2 14.19 7.10 -22.91
N THR A 3 14.85 6.49 -21.94
CA THR A 3 14.17 5.82 -20.82
C THR A 3 13.50 6.92 -20.00
N GLU A 4 12.21 7.14 -20.23
CA GLU A 4 11.42 8.05 -19.42
C GLU A 4 11.47 7.55 -17.97
N SER A 5 12.09 8.34 -17.10
CA SER A 5 12.25 7.96 -15.69
C SER A 5 10.90 7.99 -14.99
N ILE A 6 10.70 7.05 -14.08
CA ILE A 6 9.51 7.04 -13.20
C ILE A 6 9.42 8.37 -12.42
N PRO A 7 8.22 8.94 -12.22
CA PRO A 7 8.07 10.13 -11.38
C PRO A 7 8.39 9.82 -9.90
N TYR A 8 8.96 10.82 -9.22
CA TYR A 8 9.31 10.75 -7.81
C TYR A 8 8.53 11.80 -7.01
N SER A 9 8.31 11.53 -5.75
CA SER A 9 7.92 12.50 -4.74
C SER A 9 9.05 12.72 -3.75
N ASP A 10 9.08 13.90 -3.16
CA ASP A 10 10.01 14.22 -2.08
C ASP A 10 9.29 14.14 -0.73
N PHE A 11 9.93 13.50 0.24
CA PHE A 11 9.51 13.53 1.63
C PHE A 11 10.71 13.87 2.51
N ARG A 12 10.79 15.11 2.96
CA ARG A 12 11.88 15.61 3.82
C ARG A 12 13.27 15.31 3.25
N GLY A 13 13.44 15.55 1.92
CA GLY A 13 14.69 15.29 1.20
C GLY A 13 14.90 13.86 0.74
N MET A 14 14.00 12.94 1.08
CA MET A 14 14.02 11.56 0.60
C MET A 14 13.19 11.45 -0.68
N LYS A 15 13.83 11.08 -1.79
CA LYS A 15 13.16 10.83 -3.06
C LYS A 15 12.59 9.41 -3.09
N LEU A 16 11.27 9.30 -3.21
CA LEU A 16 10.54 8.05 -3.35
C LEU A 16 9.92 7.96 -4.73
N SER A 17 10.09 6.85 -5.42
CA SER A 17 9.37 6.59 -6.67
C SER A 17 7.85 6.58 -6.41
N LYS A 18 7.09 7.18 -7.33
CA LYS A 18 5.62 7.16 -7.24
C LYS A 18 5.04 5.73 -7.31
N LEU A 19 5.79 4.78 -7.85
CA LEU A 19 5.51 3.34 -7.73
C LEU A 19 6.32 2.77 -6.58
N MET A 20 5.64 2.19 -5.60
CA MET A 20 6.17 1.28 -4.60
C MET A 20 5.75 -0.14 -4.98
N LEU A 21 6.70 -1.04 -5.20
CA LEU A 21 6.32 -2.42 -5.52
C LEU A 21 5.73 -3.10 -4.29
N GLY A 22 4.45 -3.51 -4.39
CA GLY A 22 3.83 -4.42 -3.43
C GLY A 22 4.31 -5.85 -3.68
N THR A 23 4.82 -6.52 -2.66
CA THR A 23 5.50 -7.82 -2.81
C THR A 23 4.70 -9.01 -2.30
N ALA A 24 3.41 -8.84 -2.01
CA ALA A 24 2.56 -9.94 -1.57
C ALA A 24 2.57 -11.13 -2.56
N GLN A 25 2.57 -10.85 -3.87
CA GLN A 25 2.62 -11.87 -4.93
C GLN A 25 3.96 -12.62 -5.01
N LEU A 26 5.04 -12.05 -4.48
CA LEU A 26 6.34 -12.74 -4.44
C LEU A 26 6.37 -13.89 -3.43
N GLY A 27 5.59 -13.79 -2.34
CA GLY A 27 5.65 -14.78 -1.26
C GLY A 27 4.33 -15.50 -0.97
N MET A 28 3.22 -15.04 -1.54
CA MET A 28 1.89 -15.61 -1.29
C MET A 28 1.29 -16.14 -2.59
N SER A 29 0.75 -17.36 -2.56
CA SER A 29 -0.08 -17.89 -3.63
C SER A 29 -1.52 -17.41 -3.49
N GLY A 30 -2.18 -17.10 -4.62
CA GLY A 30 -3.60 -16.80 -4.63
C GLY A 30 -3.99 -15.42 -4.08
N TYR A 31 -3.16 -14.42 -4.30
CA TYR A 31 -3.48 -13.04 -3.95
C TYR A 31 -4.27 -12.34 -5.08
N GLY A 32 -5.27 -11.53 -4.69
CA GLY A 32 -6.13 -10.78 -5.62
C GLY A 32 -7.42 -11.48 -6.02
N VAL A 33 -8.29 -10.80 -6.78
CA VAL A 33 -9.61 -11.30 -7.19
C VAL A 33 -9.52 -12.58 -8.03
N ALA A 34 -8.51 -12.68 -8.89
CA ALA A 34 -8.32 -13.83 -9.76
C ALA A 34 -7.86 -15.09 -9.01
N ASN A 35 -7.35 -14.97 -7.79
CA ASN A 35 -6.86 -16.06 -6.94
C ASN A 35 -6.05 -17.14 -7.71
N ARG A 36 -5.27 -16.70 -8.71
CA ARG A 36 -4.48 -17.61 -9.55
C ARG A 36 -3.15 -17.91 -8.85
N GLN A 37 -2.73 -19.17 -8.91
CA GLN A 37 -1.34 -19.51 -8.62
C GLN A 37 -0.50 -19.11 -9.83
N SER A 38 0.19 -17.98 -9.75
CA SER A 38 1.19 -17.59 -10.74
C SER A 38 2.58 -17.90 -10.18
N HIS A 39 3.43 -18.47 -11.01
CA HIS A 39 4.85 -18.53 -10.71
C HIS A 39 5.46 -17.21 -11.13
N VAL A 40 5.75 -16.35 -10.14
CA VAL A 40 6.40 -15.06 -10.38
C VAL A 40 7.90 -15.28 -10.47
N ASP A 41 8.51 -14.86 -11.59
CA ASP A 41 9.96 -14.72 -11.67
C ASP A 41 10.36 -13.45 -10.89
N ASP A 42 10.65 -13.64 -9.60
CA ASP A 42 10.98 -12.56 -8.69
C ASP A 42 12.21 -11.76 -9.15
N ARG A 43 13.22 -12.43 -9.73
CA ARG A 43 14.43 -11.76 -10.21
C ARG A 43 14.15 -10.88 -11.42
N ALA A 44 13.46 -11.40 -12.42
CA ALA A 44 13.09 -10.63 -13.61
C ALA A 44 12.20 -9.43 -13.27
N LEU A 45 11.26 -9.62 -12.33
CA LEU A 45 10.39 -8.56 -11.85
C LEU A 45 11.17 -7.44 -11.14
N LEU A 46 12.06 -7.80 -10.21
CA LEU A 46 12.89 -6.85 -9.47
C LEU A 46 13.90 -6.14 -10.38
N ASP A 47 14.50 -6.85 -11.33
CA ASP A 47 15.38 -6.25 -12.35
C ASP A 47 14.62 -5.22 -13.21
N ARG A 48 13.36 -5.48 -13.56
CA ARG A 48 12.52 -4.53 -14.29
C ARG A 48 12.16 -3.30 -13.45
N CYS A 49 11.83 -3.49 -12.17
CA CYS A 49 11.62 -2.38 -11.24
C CYS A 49 12.86 -1.48 -11.15
N ARG A 50 14.02 -2.09 -10.98
CA ARG A 50 15.31 -1.40 -10.92
C ARG A 50 15.61 -0.63 -12.21
N HIS A 51 15.35 -1.25 -13.37
CA HIS A 51 15.54 -0.62 -14.70
C HIS A 51 14.74 0.69 -14.81
N HIS A 52 13.53 0.73 -14.29
CA HIS A 52 12.69 1.93 -14.27
C HIS A 52 12.98 2.90 -13.11
N GLY A 53 13.91 2.59 -12.21
CA GLY A 53 14.26 3.44 -11.07
C GLY A 53 13.28 3.33 -9.88
N VAL A 54 12.50 2.24 -9.80
CA VAL A 54 11.72 1.97 -8.58
C VAL A 54 12.68 1.77 -7.41
N ASN A 55 12.54 2.59 -6.38
CA ASN A 55 13.45 2.59 -5.23
C ASN A 55 12.76 2.33 -3.89
N CYS A 56 11.48 1.96 -3.90
CA CYS A 56 10.72 1.64 -2.69
C CYS A 56 9.89 0.37 -2.89
N TYR A 57 9.84 -0.46 -1.83
CA TYR A 57 9.22 -1.79 -1.84
C TYR A 57 8.43 -2.01 -0.56
N ASP A 58 7.19 -2.51 -0.71
CA ASP A 58 6.28 -2.80 0.38
C ASP A 58 6.19 -4.31 0.60
N THR A 59 6.60 -4.77 1.76
CA THR A 59 6.51 -6.17 2.19
C THR A 59 5.88 -6.30 3.57
N ALA A 60 5.79 -7.50 4.09
CA ALA A 60 5.35 -7.79 5.45
C ALA A 60 5.87 -9.15 5.89
N LEU A 61 6.00 -9.34 7.20
CA LEU A 61 6.39 -10.62 7.80
C LEU A 61 5.43 -11.76 7.39
N GLU A 62 4.15 -11.40 7.17
CA GLU A 62 3.08 -12.33 6.76
C GLU A 62 3.07 -12.66 5.26
N TYR A 63 3.94 -12.06 4.43
CA TYR A 63 3.98 -12.33 2.98
C TYR A 63 4.91 -13.48 2.61
N GLY A 64 4.84 -14.58 3.37
CA GLY A 64 5.59 -15.80 3.09
C GLY A 64 7.10 -15.58 3.01
N ASP A 65 7.70 -15.84 1.86
CA ASP A 65 9.15 -15.70 1.61
C ASP A 65 9.55 -14.40 0.91
N ALA A 66 8.62 -13.44 0.75
CA ALA A 66 8.89 -12.18 0.04
C ALA A 66 10.08 -11.41 0.62
N GLU A 67 10.21 -11.32 1.96
CA GLU A 67 11.34 -10.66 2.61
C GLU A 67 12.68 -11.36 2.33
N LEU A 68 12.70 -12.71 2.30
CA LEU A 68 13.89 -13.48 1.98
C LEU A 68 14.36 -13.23 0.54
N LYS A 69 13.42 -13.13 -0.41
CA LYS A 69 13.69 -12.83 -1.82
C LYS A 69 14.25 -11.42 -1.98
N LEU A 70 13.63 -10.42 -1.36
CA LEU A 70 14.11 -9.05 -1.36
C LEU A 70 15.50 -8.93 -0.74
N GLY A 71 15.69 -9.53 0.44
CA GLY A 71 16.97 -9.48 1.16
C GLY A 71 18.11 -10.05 0.33
N ARG A 72 17.91 -11.23 -0.28
CA ARG A 72 18.90 -11.86 -1.17
C ARG A 72 19.20 -10.99 -2.37
N TYR A 73 18.14 -10.50 -3.05
CA TYR A 73 18.27 -9.71 -4.27
C TYR A 73 19.07 -8.42 -4.05
N PHE A 74 18.79 -7.66 -3.00
CA PHE A 74 19.47 -6.39 -2.73
C PHE A 74 20.84 -6.54 -2.11
N GLU A 75 21.06 -7.58 -1.27
CA GLU A 75 22.39 -7.89 -0.73
C GLU A 75 23.39 -8.22 -1.86
N GLU A 76 22.99 -9.09 -2.81
CA GLU A 76 23.82 -9.46 -3.97
C GLU A 76 24.25 -8.24 -4.81
N ARG A 77 23.51 -7.14 -4.75
CA ARG A 77 23.78 -5.92 -5.52
C ARG A 77 24.39 -4.79 -4.72
N GLY A 78 24.50 -4.96 -3.42
CA GLY A 78 24.96 -3.90 -2.51
C GLY A 78 24.02 -2.67 -2.48
N GLU A 79 22.76 -2.83 -2.85
CA GLU A 79 21.76 -1.76 -2.92
C GLU A 79 20.99 -1.65 -1.61
N ARG A 80 20.50 -0.44 -1.30
CA ARG A 80 19.72 -0.15 -0.09
C ARG A 80 18.49 0.68 -0.46
N PRO A 81 17.44 0.06 -1.03
CA PRO A 81 16.19 0.75 -1.35
C PRO A 81 15.41 1.10 -0.06
N PHE A 82 14.38 1.92 -0.21
CA PHE A 82 13.43 2.18 0.86
C PHE A 82 12.51 0.96 1.04
N LEU A 83 12.82 0.13 2.03
CA LEU A 83 12.06 -1.06 2.38
C LEU A 83 11.05 -0.74 3.48
N VAL A 84 9.79 -1.05 3.23
CA VAL A 84 8.72 -1.02 4.23
C VAL A 84 8.36 -2.45 4.57
N SER A 85 8.52 -2.86 5.82
CA SER A 85 7.96 -4.11 6.31
C SER A 85 6.93 -3.86 7.42
N LYS A 86 6.12 -4.87 7.69
CA LYS A 86 5.02 -4.80 8.64
C LYS A 86 5.05 -5.99 9.57
N LEU A 87 4.60 -5.76 10.79
CA LEU A 87 4.37 -6.82 11.77
C LEU A 87 2.94 -6.74 12.34
N LYS A 88 2.40 -7.90 12.64
CA LYS A 88 1.22 -8.04 13.49
C LYS A 88 1.67 -8.33 14.90
N THR A 89 0.83 -7.97 15.88
CA THR A 89 1.06 -8.24 17.30
C THR A 89 -0.17 -8.94 17.84
N ALA A 90 0.02 -9.96 18.67
CA ALA A 90 -1.09 -10.62 19.37
C ALA A 90 -1.82 -9.63 20.27
N LEU A 91 -3.15 -9.77 20.38
CA LEU A 91 -4.00 -8.84 21.16
C LEU A 91 -4.18 -9.24 22.63
N ASP A 92 -3.68 -10.40 23.02
CA ASP A 92 -3.88 -11.03 24.32
C ASP A 92 -2.63 -11.06 25.22
N LEU A 93 -1.63 -10.28 24.88
CA LEU A 93 -0.40 -10.17 25.68
C LEU A 93 -0.67 -9.39 26.97
N THR A 94 -0.42 -10.04 28.10
CA THR A 94 -0.82 -9.54 29.42
C THR A 94 0.21 -8.65 30.10
N SER A 95 1.48 -8.72 29.69
CA SER A 95 2.57 -7.93 30.27
C SER A 95 3.31 -7.08 29.25
N ASP A 96 3.94 -6.01 29.72
CA ASP A 96 4.80 -5.17 28.90
C ASP A 96 6.00 -5.95 28.39
N ALA A 97 6.57 -6.82 29.23
CA ALA A 97 7.71 -7.66 28.85
C ALA A 97 7.34 -8.64 27.73
N SER A 98 6.14 -9.23 27.72
CA SER A 98 5.71 -10.13 26.65
C SER A 98 5.45 -9.37 25.34
N LEU A 99 4.86 -8.18 25.41
CA LEU A 99 4.67 -7.32 24.23
C LEU A 99 6.00 -6.90 23.61
N GLU A 100 6.95 -6.45 24.46
CA GLU A 100 8.28 -6.04 24.01
C GLU A 100 9.03 -7.20 23.38
N ALA A 101 9.05 -8.35 24.03
CA ALA A 101 9.72 -9.55 23.53
C ALA A 101 9.17 -9.99 22.16
N GLU A 102 7.84 -9.98 21.98
CA GLU A 102 7.22 -10.34 20.71
C GLU A 102 7.58 -9.36 19.60
N VAL A 103 7.49 -8.06 19.85
CA VAL A 103 7.81 -7.02 18.86
C VAL A 103 9.30 -7.09 18.49
N GLN A 104 10.18 -7.23 19.48
CA GLN A 104 11.62 -7.35 19.27
C GLN A 104 11.95 -8.55 18.39
N GLN A 105 11.43 -9.73 18.75
CA GLN A 105 11.66 -10.97 18.00
C GLN A 105 11.21 -10.84 16.54
N LYS A 106 10.06 -10.20 16.29
CA LYS A 106 9.55 -9.98 14.93
C LYS A 106 10.45 -9.02 14.14
N VAL A 107 10.91 -7.95 14.76
CA VAL A 107 11.84 -7.01 14.11
C VAL A 107 13.16 -7.70 13.77
N GLU A 108 13.73 -8.48 14.67
CA GLU A 108 14.94 -9.27 14.42
C GLU A 108 14.75 -10.26 13.27
N THR A 109 13.57 -10.90 13.21
CA THR A 109 13.20 -11.79 12.10
C THR A 109 13.15 -11.04 10.77
N ILE A 110 12.52 -9.86 10.73
CA ILE A 110 12.46 -9.00 9.54
C ILE A 110 13.86 -8.61 9.07
N LEU A 111 14.70 -8.11 9.99
CA LEU A 111 16.08 -7.71 9.69
C LEU A 111 16.90 -8.88 9.12
N THR A 112 16.77 -10.06 9.72
CA THR A 112 17.46 -11.28 9.28
C THR A 112 17.00 -11.70 7.89
N ARG A 113 15.69 -11.72 7.62
CA ARG A 113 15.13 -12.09 6.32
C ARG A 113 15.51 -11.12 5.22
N LEU A 114 15.46 -9.82 5.52
CA LEU A 114 15.84 -8.75 4.59
C LEU A 114 17.37 -8.57 4.47
N ARG A 115 18.17 -9.25 5.32
CA ARG A 115 19.64 -9.19 5.34
C ARG A 115 20.16 -7.76 5.52
N ILE A 116 19.54 -7.03 6.43
CA ILE A 116 19.90 -5.64 6.77
C ILE A 116 20.04 -5.51 8.28
N SER A 117 20.87 -4.56 8.72
CA SER A 117 21.04 -4.24 10.14
C SER A 117 20.05 -3.21 10.65
N ARG A 118 19.37 -2.48 9.74
CA ARG A 118 18.43 -1.40 10.05
C ARG A 118 17.34 -1.35 9.00
N LEU A 119 16.08 -1.37 9.44
CA LEU A 119 14.93 -1.31 8.55
C LEU A 119 14.56 0.15 8.26
N PRO A 120 14.47 0.58 6.98
CA PRO A 120 14.09 1.95 6.64
C PRO A 120 12.71 2.35 7.16
N ALA A 121 11.71 1.45 7.14
CA ALA A 121 10.40 1.72 7.71
C ALA A 121 9.71 0.45 8.23
N LEU A 122 9.28 0.50 9.51
CA LEU A 122 8.44 -0.52 10.13
C LEU A 122 7.02 -0.03 10.26
N MET A 123 6.03 -0.82 9.84
CA MET A 123 4.62 -0.53 10.08
C MET A 123 3.98 -1.52 11.03
N ILE A 124 3.10 -1.02 11.86
CA ILE A 124 2.10 -1.85 12.54
C ILE A 124 1.04 -2.23 11.52
N HIS A 125 0.85 -3.54 11.31
CA HIS A 125 0.01 -4.07 10.23
C HIS A 125 -1.49 -3.96 10.52
N GLU A 126 -1.87 -4.00 11.80
CA GLU A 126 -3.26 -3.92 12.28
C GLU A 126 -3.39 -2.80 13.31
N PRO A 127 -4.12 -1.71 12.98
CA PRO A 127 -4.25 -0.55 13.88
C PRO A 127 -4.88 -0.89 15.23
N GLN A 128 -5.69 -1.94 15.30
CA GLN A 128 -6.39 -2.35 16.51
C GLN A 128 -5.45 -2.57 17.71
N VAL A 129 -4.20 -2.97 17.48
CA VAL A 129 -3.22 -3.14 18.57
C VAL A 129 -2.94 -1.83 19.32
N LEU A 130 -3.10 -0.67 18.67
CA LEU A 130 -2.96 0.62 19.32
C LEU A 130 -4.12 0.92 20.27
N THR A 131 -5.31 0.41 20.01
CA THR A 131 -6.43 0.56 20.97
C THR A 131 -6.25 -0.32 22.21
N VAL A 132 -5.47 -1.40 22.09
CA VAL A 132 -5.18 -2.32 23.21
C VAL A 132 -3.93 -1.89 23.98
N TYR A 133 -2.83 -1.60 23.28
CA TYR A 133 -1.54 -1.36 23.92
C TYR A 133 -1.13 0.12 23.96
N GLY A 134 -1.69 0.97 23.10
CA GLY A 134 -1.54 2.42 23.12
C GLY A 134 -0.10 2.90 23.30
N SER A 135 0.11 3.67 24.36
CA SER A 135 1.42 4.25 24.70
C SER A 135 2.52 3.20 24.97
N ARG A 136 2.16 1.99 25.39
CA ARG A 136 3.11 0.89 25.63
C ARG A 136 3.79 0.48 24.32
N LEU A 137 2.98 0.19 23.28
CA LEU A 137 3.51 -0.14 21.96
C LEU A 137 4.27 1.04 21.33
N THR A 138 3.73 2.26 21.47
CA THR A 138 4.40 3.49 21.03
C THR A 138 5.77 3.66 21.68
N GLY A 139 5.89 3.37 22.98
CA GLY A 139 7.16 3.40 23.71
C GLY A 139 8.19 2.37 23.17
N ILE A 140 7.73 1.16 22.86
CA ILE A 140 8.58 0.12 22.25
C ILE A 140 9.08 0.58 20.88
N VAL A 141 8.20 1.10 20.03
CA VAL A 141 8.55 1.60 18.69
C VAL A 141 9.58 2.75 18.77
N ARG A 142 9.43 3.68 19.72
CA ARG A 142 10.44 4.74 19.96
C ARG A 142 11.79 4.18 20.32
N ARG A 143 11.83 3.16 21.18
CA ARG A 143 13.07 2.50 21.61
C ARG A 143 13.75 1.79 20.44
N LEU A 144 13.03 1.02 19.64
CA LEU A 144 13.58 0.39 18.43
C LEU A 144 14.24 1.41 17.50
N ARG A 145 13.65 2.60 17.40
CA ARG A 145 14.21 3.71 16.61
C ARG A 145 15.47 4.29 17.26
N GLN A 146 15.49 4.49 18.58
CA GLN A 146 16.65 4.96 19.34
C GLN A 146 17.82 3.99 19.28
N GLU A 147 17.54 2.70 19.32
CA GLU A 147 18.52 1.62 19.19
C GLU A 147 19.03 1.45 17.74
N GLY A 148 18.42 2.15 16.78
CA GLY A 148 18.82 2.13 15.38
C GLY A 148 18.39 0.88 14.61
N LEU A 149 17.47 0.07 15.15
CA LEU A 149 16.92 -1.11 14.47
C LEU A 149 15.94 -0.71 13.35
N ILE A 150 15.25 0.41 13.52
CA ILE A 150 14.37 1.00 12.50
C ILE A 150 14.68 2.49 12.32
N GLU A 151 14.45 3.02 11.13
CA GLU A 151 14.60 4.47 10.89
C GLU A 151 13.28 5.21 11.13
N ARG A 152 12.19 4.69 10.59
CA ARG A 152 10.84 5.25 10.66
C ARG A 152 9.86 4.21 11.10
N ALA A 153 8.77 4.67 11.70
CA ALA A 153 7.65 3.82 12.00
C ALA A 153 6.37 4.35 11.36
N GLY A 154 5.40 3.46 11.21
CA GLY A 154 4.13 3.78 10.60
C GLY A 154 3.01 2.82 10.94
N LEU A 155 1.86 3.08 10.33
CA LEU A 155 0.65 2.31 10.54
C LEU A 155 -0.01 1.99 9.20
N SER A 156 -0.47 0.75 9.02
CA SER A 156 -1.24 0.33 7.86
C SER A 156 -2.73 0.27 8.22
N LEU A 157 -3.53 1.21 7.71
CA LEU A 157 -4.98 1.14 7.81
C LEU A 157 -5.53 0.00 6.94
N GLY A 158 -6.50 -0.74 7.47
CA GLY A 158 -7.05 -1.95 6.86
C GLY A 158 -8.35 -1.72 6.08
N ALA A 159 -9.30 -2.64 6.24
CA ALA A 159 -10.53 -2.71 5.45
C ALA A 159 -11.56 -1.60 5.74
N SER A 160 -11.52 -1.01 6.92
CA SER A 160 -12.39 0.11 7.33
C SER A 160 -11.53 1.29 7.77
N PRO A 161 -10.86 1.97 6.81
CA PRO A 161 -9.81 2.93 7.12
C PRO A 161 -10.33 4.18 7.86
N ASP A 162 -11.56 4.58 7.60
CA ASP A 162 -12.26 5.67 8.28
C ASP A 162 -12.52 5.38 9.76
N ARG A 163 -13.05 4.19 10.07
CA ARG A 163 -13.27 3.74 11.45
C ARG A 163 -11.93 3.56 12.18
N GLN A 164 -10.99 2.89 11.56
CA GLN A 164 -9.65 2.68 12.13
C GLN A 164 -8.92 4.01 12.39
N TYR A 165 -9.08 4.98 11.48
CA TYR A 165 -8.58 6.33 11.72
C TYR A 165 -9.24 6.96 12.94
N ALA A 166 -10.57 6.90 13.06
CA ALA A 166 -11.29 7.45 14.21
C ALA A 166 -10.82 6.84 15.54
N ASP A 167 -10.60 5.52 15.56
CA ASP A 167 -10.14 4.78 16.73
C ASP A 167 -8.67 5.10 17.10
N CYS A 168 -7.82 5.34 16.11
CA CYS A 168 -6.36 5.48 16.31
C CYS A 168 -5.84 6.92 16.15
N LYS A 169 -6.67 7.92 15.87
CA LYS A 169 -6.24 9.29 15.52
C LYS A 169 -5.31 9.93 16.56
N THR A 170 -5.48 9.61 17.82
CA THR A 170 -4.63 10.12 18.92
C THR A 170 -3.19 9.64 18.78
N TRP A 171 -3.00 8.35 18.50
CA TRP A 171 -1.67 7.78 18.26
C TRP A 171 -1.11 8.16 16.91
N LEU A 172 -1.95 8.28 15.86
CA LEU A 172 -1.53 8.75 14.54
C LEU A 172 -1.03 10.20 14.55
N ALA A 173 -1.43 11.00 15.53
CA ALA A 173 -0.88 12.33 15.75
C ALA A 173 0.53 12.32 16.34
N ASP A 174 0.96 11.21 16.95
CA ASP A 174 2.30 11.07 17.50
C ASP A 174 3.36 11.13 16.41
N ASP A 175 4.48 11.78 16.69
CA ASP A 175 5.58 12.02 15.75
C ASP A 175 6.34 10.75 15.38
N VAL A 176 6.25 9.70 16.19
CA VAL A 176 6.90 8.42 15.90
C VAL A 176 6.29 7.72 14.68
N TYR A 177 4.99 7.89 14.45
CA TYR A 177 4.29 7.30 13.30
C TYR A 177 4.32 8.25 12.10
N GLU A 178 5.45 8.28 11.41
CA GLU A 178 5.68 9.15 10.25
C GLU A 178 5.01 8.64 8.97
N LEU A 179 4.86 7.32 8.82
CA LEU A 179 4.40 6.66 7.60
C LEU A 179 2.99 6.10 7.79
N ILE A 180 2.08 6.46 6.89
CA ILE A 180 0.71 5.96 6.88
C ILE A 180 0.46 5.25 5.55
N GLN A 181 0.11 3.96 5.61
CA GLN A 181 -0.38 3.22 4.46
C GLN A 181 -1.89 3.04 4.58
N LEU A 182 -2.60 3.28 3.50
CA LEU A 182 -4.06 3.22 3.50
C LEU A 182 -4.62 2.73 2.16
N PRO A 183 -5.77 2.02 2.16
CA PRO A 183 -6.48 1.70 0.92
C PRO A 183 -7.23 2.92 0.43
N MET A 184 -7.10 3.20 -0.87
CA MET A 184 -7.88 4.25 -1.54
C MET A 184 -7.90 4.01 -3.04
N ASN A 185 -9.04 4.28 -3.68
CA ASN A 185 -9.21 4.22 -5.13
C ASN A 185 -10.41 5.06 -5.56
N VAL A 186 -10.76 5.08 -6.84
CA VAL A 186 -11.88 5.89 -7.38
C VAL A 186 -13.23 5.58 -6.70
N TRP A 187 -13.40 4.38 -6.14
CA TRP A 187 -14.62 3.99 -5.43
C TRP A 187 -14.47 4.15 -3.92
N ASP A 188 -13.32 3.78 -3.35
CA ASP A 188 -13.06 3.89 -1.90
C ASP A 188 -12.38 5.21 -1.58
N ARG A 189 -13.17 6.16 -1.13
CA ARG A 189 -12.72 7.50 -0.73
C ARG A 189 -13.03 7.80 0.73
N ARG A 190 -13.28 6.76 1.54
CA ARG A 190 -13.62 6.92 2.96
C ARG A 190 -12.60 7.74 3.74
N VAL A 191 -11.31 7.60 3.40
CA VAL A 191 -10.21 8.39 4.03
C VAL A 191 -10.30 9.88 3.69
N ILE A 192 -10.73 10.22 2.46
CA ILE A 192 -10.97 11.62 2.07
C ILE A 192 -12.23 12.14 2.78
N ALA A 193 -13.33 11.37 2.72
CA ALA A 193 -14.62 11.77 3.28
C ALA A 193 -14.59 12.03 4.79
N CYS A 194 -13.78 11.29 5.54
CA CYS A 194 -13.60 11.50 6.98
C CYS A 194 -12.53 12.55 7.36
N GLY A 195 -11.92 13.21 6.36
CA GLY A 195 -10.88 14.24 6.57
C GLY A 195 -9.51 13.70 6.99
N ALA A 196 -9.31 12.38 6.99
CA ALA A 196 -8.05 11.79 7.45
C ALA A 196 -6.87 12.13 6.54
N LEU A 197 -7.07 12.13 5.20
CA LEU A 197 -6.00 12.45 4.25
C LEU A 197 -5.49 13.88 4.46
N GLU A 198 -6.40 14.84 4.62
CA GLU A 198 -6.06 16.24 4.89
C GLU A 198 -5.30 16.36 6.22
N ARG A 199 -5.76 15.65 7.24
CA ARG A 199 -5.08 15.67 8.54
C ARG A 199 -3.67 15.08 8.46
N PHE A 200 -3.46 14.02 7.69
CA PHE A 200 -2.11 13.47 7.46
C PHE A 200 -1.21 14.45 6.70
N ARG A 201 -1.76 15.19 5.75
CA ARG A 201 -1.04 16.24 5.03
C ARG A 201 -0.61 17.37 5.98
N GLU A 202 -1.52 17.90 6.80
CA GLU A 202 -1.23 18.93 7.81
C GLU A 202 -0.14 18.50 8.81
N GLN A 203 -0.11 17.20 9.14
CA GLN A 203 0.88 16.62 10.05
C GLN A 203 2.17 16.21 9.33
N GLU A 204 2.31 16.52 8.05
CA GLU A 204 3.46 16.14 7.22
C GLU A 204 3.80 14.64 7.30
N LYS A 205 2.78 13.78 7.29
CA LYS A 205 2.97 12.31 7.26
C LYS A 205 3.32 11.85 5.85
N LEU A 206 4.18 10.84 5.77
CA LEU A 206 4.43 10.12 4.52
C LEU A 206 3.24 9.21 4.22
N VAL A 207 2.40 9.58 3.27
CA VAL A 207 1.22 8.78 2.91
C VAL A 207 1.51 7.92 1.69
N VAL A 208 1.25 6.62 1.83
CA VAL A 208 1.38 5.61 0.77
C VAL A 208 0.01 4.95 0.56
N VAL A 209 -0.46 4.95 -0.68
CA VAL A 209 -1.78 4.42 -1.01
C VAL A 209 -1.68 3.05 -1.65
N ARG A 210 -2.43 2.08 -1.13
CA ARG A 210 -2.60 0.76 -1.73
C ARG A 210 -4.01 0.56 -2.28
N SER A 211 -4.24 -0.55 -2.97
CA SER A 211 -5.54 -0.94 -3.53
C SER A 211 -6.06 0.01 -4.64
N VAL A 212 -5.16 0.67 -5.36
CA VAL A 212 -5.48 1.59 -6.47
C VAL A 212 -6.38 0.94 -7.51
N PHE A 213 -6.14 -0.34 -7.82
CA PHE A 213 -6.94 -1.14 -8.75
C PHE A 213 -7.88 -2.13 -8.05
N LEU A 214 -8.12 -1.94 -6.74
CA LEU A 214 -9.03 -2.75 -5.94
C LEU A 214 -8.81 -4.26 -6.13
N GLN A 215 -7.55 -4.70 -5.90
CA GLN A 215 -7.10 -6.09 -6.09
C GLN A 215 -7.38 -6.67 -7.50
N GLY A 216 -7.45 -5.80 -8.52
CA GLY A 216 -7.73 -6.17 -9.89
C GLY A 216 -9.22 -6.17 -10.27
N LEU A 217 -10.13 -5.90 -9.33
CA LEU A 217 -11.58 -5.92 -9.59
C LEU A 217 -11.99 -5.04 -10.78
N PHE A 218 -11.34 -3.89 -10.99
CA PHE A 218 -11.65 -2.97 -12.09
C PHE A 218 -11.49 -3.59 -13.48
N PHE A 219 -10.71 -4.67 -13.60
CA PHE A 219 -10.41 -5.36 -14.86
C PHE A 219 -11.23 -6.64 -15.07
N HIS A 220 -12.02 -7.05 -14.06
CA HIS A 220 -12.86 -8.24 -14.16
C HIS A 220 -14.21 -7.96 -14.81
N SER A 221 -14.80 -9.02 -15.37
CA SER A 221 -16.14 -9.01 -15.95
C SER A 221 -16.84 -10.35 -15.77
N GLY A 222 -18.15 -10.30 -15.59
CA GLY A 222 -19.04 -11.45 -15.68
C GLY A 222 -18.73 -12.57 -14.69
N GLU A 223 -18.59 -13.79 -15.22
CA GLU A 223 -18.50 -15.03 -14.44
C GLU A 223 -17.21 -15.18 -13.61
N SER A 224 -16.17 -14.41 -13.91
CA SER A 224 -14.89 -14.42 -13.16
C SER A 224 -14.98 -13.73 -11.79
N LEU A 225 -16.13 -13.12 -11.47
CA LEU A 225 -16.33 -12.43 -10.19
C LEU A 225 -16.64 -13.42 -9.05
N PRO A 226 -16.12 -13.19 -7.83
CA PRO A 226 -16.61 -13.86 -6.62
C PRO A 226 -18.13 -13.79 -6.51
N ALA A 227 -18.75 -14.85 -5.97
CA ALA A 227 -20.20 -14.95 -5.91
C ALA A 227 -20.88 -13.74 -5.26
N VAL A 228 -20.30 -13.21 -4.18
CA VAL A 228 -20.79 -12.04 -3.43
C VAL A 228 -20.78 -10.75 -4.26
N LEU A 229 -19.97 -10.66 -5.31
CA LEU A 229 -19.82 -9.48 -6.17
C LEU A 229 -20.67 -9.54 -7.44
N ARG A 230 -21.24 -10.69 -7.79
CA ARG A 230 -21.92 -10.92 -9.08
C ARG A 230 -23.12 -10.01 -9.32
N GLU A 231 -23.79 -9.58 -8.27
CA GLU A 231 -24.94 -8.67 -8.37
C GLU A 231 -24.47 -7.20 -8.36
N ALA A 232 -23.64 -6.80 -7.42
CA ALA A 232 -23.26 -5.41 -7.20
C ALA A 232 -22.17 -4.89 -8.14
N ALA A 233 -21.20 -5.74 -8.54
CA ALA A 233 -20.06 -5.26 -9.32
C ALA A 233 -20.36 -4.95 -10.80
N PRO A 234 -21.16 -5.73 -11.56
CA PRO A 234 -21.36 -5.46 -12.99
C PRO A 234 -21.87 -4.06 -13.31
N PRO A 235 -22.92 -3.51 -12.66
CA PRO A 235 -23.39 -2.16 -12.94
C PRO A 235 -22.36 -1.09 -12.56
N ALA A 236 -21.64 -1.25 -11.46
CA ALA A 236 -20.60 -0.33 -11.04
C ALA A 236 -19.38 -0.34 -12.00
N LEU A 237 -18.97 -1.52 -12.46
CA LEU A 237 -17.90 -1.67 -13.45
C LEU A 237 -18.30 -1.12 -14.83
N ALA A 238 -19.53 -1.34 -15.27
CA ALA A 238 -20.05 -0.77 -16.52
C ALA A 238 -20.01 0.76 -16.47
N ARG A 239 -20.46 1.36 -15.35
CA ARG A 239 -20.40 2.79 -15.13
C ARG A 239 -18.98 3.34 -15.12
N LEU A 240 -18.04 2.62 -14.49
CA LEU A 240 -16.62 3.00 -14.48
C LEU A 240 -16.00 3.00 -15.88
N ARG A 241 -16.33 1.99 -16.69
CA ARG A 241 -15.87 1.89 -18.09
C ARG A 241 -16.44 3.01 -18.95
N ALA A 242 -17.74 3.23 -18.88
CA ALA A 242 -18.40 4.32 -19.62
C ALA A 242 -17.82 5.69 -19.25
N PHE A 243 -17.58 5.91 -17.96
CA PHE A 243 -16.97 7.15 -17.49
C PHE A 243 -15.54 7.32 -18.01
N ALA A 244 -14.73 6.28 -17.98
CA ALA A 244 -13.35 6.33 -18.51
C ALA A 244 -13.35 6.60 -20.03
N GLU A 245 -14.26 5.97 -20.78
CA GLU A 245 -14.44 6.18 -22.22
C GLU A 245 -14.84 7.63 -22.54
N GLU A 246 -15.80 8.21 -21.81
CA GLU A 246 -16.20 9.62 -21.95
C GLU A 246 -15.04 10.59 -21.72
N GLU A 247 -14.12 10.27 -20.82
CA GLU A 247 -12.92 11.06 -20.54
C GLU A 247 -11.74 10.74 -21.50
N GLY A 248 -11.93 9.81 -22.45
CA GLY A 248 -10.88 9.38 -23.39
C GLY A 248 -9.74 8.62 -22.72
N LEU A 249 -10.00 7.97 -21.58
CA LEU A 249 -9.01 7.26 -20.78
C LEU A 249 -9.32 5.76 -20.71
N SER A 250 -8.29 4.96 -20.46
CA SER A 250 -8.51 3.59 -19.97
C SER A 250 -8.95 3.63 -18.50
N VAL A 251 -9.66 2.57 -18.06
CA VAL A 251 -10.02 2.41 -16.63
C VAL A 251 -8.78 2.44 -15.74
N ALA A 252 -7.68 1.82 -16.19
CA ALA A 252 -6.42 1.81 -15.47
C ALA A 252 -5.84 3.22 -15.31
N GLN A 253 -5.83 4.01 -16.40
CA GLN A 253 -5.34 5.39 -16.38
C GLN A 253 -6.20 6.29 -15.49
N LEU A 254 -7.53 6.19 -15.61
CA LEU A 254 -8.46 6.94 -14.76
C LEU A 254 -8.21 6.64 -13.27
N ALA A 255 -8.19 5.34 -12.91
CA ALA A 255 -8.03 4.90 -11.53
C ALA A 255 -6.68 5.34 -10.94
N LEU A 256 -5.58 5.20 -11.71
CA LEU A 256 -4.25 5.55 -11.23
C LEU A 256 -4.07 7.07 -11.16
N SER A 257 -4.43 7.83 -12.20
CA SER A 257 -4.29 9.30 -12.20
C SER A 257 -5.14 9.96 -11.13
N TYR A 258 -6.31 9.41 -10.81
CA TYR A 258 -7.15 9.93 -9.73
C TYR A 258 -6.40 9.94 -8.38
N ILE A 259 -5.68 8.88 -8.05
CA ILE A 259 -4.96 8.76 -6.77
C ILE A 259 -3.56 9.39 -6.83
N ARG A 260 -2.83 9.20 -7.95
CA ARG A 260 -1.46 9.72 -8.12
C ARG A 260 -1.35 11.21 -7.84
N ASP A 261 -2.35 11.96 -8.30
CA ASP A 261 -2.34 13.41 -8.29
C ASP A 261 -3.08 14.02 -7.09
N LEU A 262 -3.49 13.21 -6.11
CA LEU A 262 -4.02 13.72 -4.84
C LEU A 262 -2.89 14.33 -4.01
N GLU A 263 -3.13 15.54 -3.54
CA GLU A 263 -2.21 16.22 -2.64
C GLU A 263 -2.02 15.41 -1.34
N GLY A 264 -0.80 15.30 -0.87
CA GLY A 264 -0.47 14.51 0.31
C GLY A 264 -0.22 13.03 0.03
N VAL A 265 -0.42 12.52 -1.20
CA VAL A 265 -0.07 11.15 -1.59
C VAL A 265 1.34 11.10 -2.17
N HIS A 266 2.22 10.32 -1.53
CA HIS A 266 3.63 10.25 -1.91
C HIS A 266 3.94 9.09 -2.85
N SER A 267 3.40 7.90 -2.59
CA SER A 267 3.67 6.71 -3.41
C SER A 267 2.45 5.80 -3.48
N LEU A 268 2.38 4.98 -4.53
CA LEU A 268 1.30 4.02 -4.76
C LEU A 268 1.86 2.60 -4.66
N VAL A 269 1.33 1.79 -3.74
CA VAL A 269 1.67 0.37 -3.65
C VAL A 269 0.89 -0.38 -4.70
N ILE A 270 1.60 -0.85 -5.71
CA ILE A 270 1.03 -1.63 -6.80
C ILE A 270 1.81 -2.95 -6.90
N GLY A 271 1.09 -4.05 -6.85
CA GLY A 271 1.64 -5.39 -7.09
C GLY A 271 1.76 -5.66 -8.59
N ALA A 272 2.68 -6.53 -8.94
CA ALA A 272 2.85 -7.05 -10.30
C ALA A 272 3.30 -8.52 -10.23
N GLU A 273 2.96 -9.28 -11.27
CA GLU A 273 3.32 -10.69 -11.42
C GLU A 273 4.31 -10.91 -12.57
N THR A 274 4.40 -9.93 -13.49
CA THR A 274 5.29 -9.99 -14.64
C THR A 274 6.04 -8.67 -14.86
N PRO A 275 7.23 -8.69 -15.52
CA PRO A 275 7.95 -7.48 -15.89
C PRO A 275 7.14 -6.52 -16.76
N GLU A 276 6.27 -7.04 -17.66
CA GLU A 276 5.42 -6.22 -18.53
C GLU A 276 4.40 -5.41 -17.74
N GLN A 277 3.86 -5.96 -16.63
CA GLN A 277 2.97 -5.23 -15.74
C GLN A 277 3.69 -4.06 -15.04
N ILE A 278 5.00 -4.17 -14.79
CA ILE A 278 5.81 -3.03 -14.31
C ILE A 278 5.89 -1.95 -15.38
N ASP A 279 6.17 -2.33 -16.65
CA ASP A 279 6.20 -1.38 -17.77
C ASP A 279 4.86 -0.65 -17.92
N ASP A 280 3.75 -1.39 -17.83
CA ASP A 280 2.40 -0.83 -17.91
C ASP A 280 2.14 0.15 -16.77
N ASN A 281 2.49 -0.20 -15.55
CA ASN A 281 2.33 0.67 -14.38
C ASN A 281 3.16 1.95 -14.50
N VAL A 282 4.39 1.85 -15.00
CA VAL A 282 5.26 3.02 -15.24
C VAL A 282 4.65 3.93 -16.31
N ARG A 283 4.14 3.37 -17.42
CA ARG A 283 3.44 4.15 -18.46
C ARG A 283 2.21 4.86 -17.92
N LEU A 284 1.41 4.19 -17.08
CA LEU A 284 0.25 4.79 -16.42
C LEU A 284 0.64 5.95 -15.50
N LEU A 285 1.76 5.84 -14.77
CA LEU A 285 2.27 6.91 -13.91
C LEU A 285 2.71 8.16 -14.69
N GLN A 286 3.13 7.98 -15.94
CA GLN A 286 3.52 9.06 -16.84
C GLN A 286 2.32 9.63 -17.63
N GLY A 287 1.17 8.99 -17.54
CA GLY A 287 -0.04 9.41 -18.22
C GLY A 287 -0.60 10.74 -17.72
N PRO A 288 -1.66 11.27 -18.37
CA PRO A 288 -2.17 12.60 -18.10
C PRO A 288 -2.69 12.76 -16.67
N ALA A 289 -2.58 13.98 -16.14
CA ALA A 289 -3.28 14.38 -14.93
C ALA A 289 -4.79 14.54 -15.23
N LEU A 290 -5.64 14.23 -14.26
CA LEU A 290 -7.06 14.49 -14.37
C LEU A 290 -7.34 15.99 -14.14
N SER A 291 -8.21 16.56 -14.98
CA SER A 291 -8.72 17.90 -14.76
C SER A 291 -9.55 17.95 -13.45
N GLU A 292 -9.65 19.13 -12.84
CA GLU A 292 -10.53 19.33 -11.67
C GLU A 292 -11.99 18.94 -11.99
N ARG A 293 -12.44 19.25 -13.20
CA ARG A 293 -13.77 18.86 -13.67
C ARG A 293 -13.93 17.34 -13.68
N THR A 294 -12.95 16.61 -14.23
CA THR A 294 -12.98 15.14 -14.26
C THR A 294 -12.99 14.57 -12.85
N ARG A 295 -12.17 15.12 -11.95
CA ARG A 295 -12.16 14.72 -10.53
C ARG A 295 -13.51 14.89 -9.87
N ALA A 296 -14.11 16.08 -9.97
CA ALA A 296 -15.42 16.36 -9.39
C ALA A 296 -16.51 15.43 -9.96
N ARG A 297 -16.46 15.13 -11.27
CA ARG A 297 -17.38 14.16 -11.89
C ARG A 297 -17.18 12.74 -11.36
N VAL A 298 -15.93 12.28 -11.16
CA VAL A 298 -15.63 10.98 -10.51
C VAL A 298 -16.24 10.94 -9.11
N GLU A 299 -16.03 11.98 -8.33
CA GLU A 299 -16.53 12.07 -6.96
C GLU A 299 -18.05 12.02 -6.87
N GLN A 300 -18.71 12.67 -7.80
CA GLN A 300 -20.17 12.62 -7.91
C GLN A 300 -20.65 11.27 -8.41
N ALA A 301 -20.01 10.73 -9.46
CA ALA A 301 -20.40 9.48 -10.09
C ALA A 301 -20.30 8.27 -9.17
N PHE A 302 -19.34 8.24 -8.28
CA PHE A 302 -19.06 7.09 -7.40
C PHE A 302 -19.24 7.45 -5.91
N ARG A 303 -20.20 8.33 -5.60
CA ARG A 303 -20.48 8.71 -4.20
C ARG A 303 -21.04 7.54 -3.40
N ASP A 304 -21.94 6.77 -3.99
CA ASP A 304 -22.75 5.75 -3.32
C ASP A 304 -22.37 4.34 -3.80
N VAL A 305 -21.06 4.01 -3.73
CA VAL A 305 -20.60 2.66 -4.06
C VAL A 305 -20.87 1.73 -2.87
N PRO A 306 -21.50 0.56 -3.09
CA PRO A 306 -21.77 -0.40 -2.02
C PRO A 306 -20.51 -0.83 -1.27
N GLU A 307 -20.59 -0.91 0.06
CA GLU A 307 -19.44 -1.27 0.93
C GLU A 307 -18.79 -2.60 0.53
N VAL A 308 -19.59 -3.56 0.10
CA VAL A 308 -19.09 -4.87 -0.37
C VAL A 308 -18.11 -4.72 -1.53
N LEU A 309 -18.26 -3.73 -2.40
CA LEU A 309 -17.34 -3.52 -3.53
C LEU A 309 -16.00 -2.95 -3.11
N ILE A 310 -15.97 -2.15 -2.05
CA ILE A 310 -14.76 -1.44 -1.58
C ILE A 310 -14.08 -2.11 -0.39
N THR A 311 -14.60 -3.27 0.06
CA THR A 311 -14.08 -3.98 1.23
C THR A 311 -13.71 -5.43 0.86
N PRO A 312 -12.51 -5.68 0.29
CA PRO A 312 -12.11 -7.00 -0.20
C PRO A 312 -12.18 -8.14 0.82
N MET A 313 -12.16 -7.84 2.11
CA MET A 313 -12.34 -8.85 3.16
C MET A 313 -13.74 -9.50 3.14
N LEU A 314 -14.73 -8.84 2.54
CA LEU A 314 -16.10 -9.36 2.38
C LEU A 314 -16.26 -10.25 1.14
N TRP A 315 -15.21 -10.43 0.33
CA TRP A 315 -15.29 -11.19 -0.93
C TRP A 315 -15.04 -12.70 -0.76
N LYS A 316 -14.64 -13.12 0.43
CA LYS A 316 -14.30 -14.51 0.77
C LYS A 316 -15.50 -15.26 1.30
#